data_0134980014b11eaf1d685394727f8f53
#
_entry.id   0134980014b11eaf1d685394727f8f53
#
_cell.length_a   1.000
_cell.length_b   1.000
_cell.length_c   1.000
_cell.angle_alpha   90.00
_cell.angle_beta   90.00
_cell.angle_gamma   90.00
#
_symmetry.space_group_name_H-M   'P 1'
#
loop_
_entity.id
_entity.type
_entity.pdbx_description
1 polymer ?
#
loop_
_entity_poly.entity_id
_entity_poly.type
_entity_poly.pdbx_seq_one_letter_code
_entity_poly.pdbx_strand_id
1 'polypeptide(L)'
;METTYSLPVSGVPTVNEIEIKRSRFITWIARAETEDEAREVIARARHEYPDARHHCSAFIVHVDGAVPIERSSDDGEPAGTAGKPMLDALRGSGLESAVAVVIRYFGGVKLGAGGLVHAYSESVSQALEAVPRAEKSLRELISVNLPHADAGRIEAELRTHGIDVVDVAYACLLYTSPSPRDRG
;
A
#
# COMPACT_ATOMS: atom_id res chain seq x y z
N MET A 1 -16.78 -6.21 11.06
CA MET A 1 -16.10 -4.93 11.15
C MET A 1 -15.41 -4.69 9.81
N GLU A 2 -15.83 -3.67 9.09
CA GLU A 2 -15.09 -3.26 7.88
C GLU A 2 -13.73 -2.73 8.32
N THR A 3 -12.68 -3.45 7.98
CA THR A 3 -11.32 -2.95 8.19
C THR A 3 -10.99 -2.04 7.03
N THR A 4 -11.05 -0.73 7.27
CA THR A 4 -10.62 0.28 6.28
C THR A 4 -9.26 0.82 6.70
N TYR A 5 -8.31 0.88 5.78
CA TYR A 5 -6.99 1.46 6.00
C TYR A 5 -6.54 2.30 4.82
N SER A 6 -5.67 3.27 5.10
CA SER A 6 -5.10 4.15 4.08
C SER A 6 -3.78 3.59 3.55
N LEU A 7 -3.57 3.73 2.25
CA LEU A 7 -2.35 3.27 1.57
C LEU A 7 -1.95 4.27 0.46
N PRO A 8 -0.68 4.25 -0.01
CA PRO A 8 -0.30 5.01 -1.20
C PRO A 8 -1.06 4.52 -2.44
N VAL A 9 -1.47 5.44 -3.31
CA VAL A 9 -2.25 5.11 -4.53
C VAL A 9 -1.47 4.21 -5.48
N SER A 10 -0.13 4.36 -5.58
CA SER A 10 0.67 3.73 -6.61
C SER A 10 1.94 3.06 -6.08
N GLY A 11 2.36 1.98 -6.74
CA GLY A 11 3.71 1.41 -6.62
C GLY A 11 4.81 2.23 -7.32
N VAL A 12 4.42 3.26 -8.11
CA VAL A 12 5.38 4.25 -8.59
C VAL A 12 5.72 5.20 -7.44
N PRO A 13 7.01 5.36 -7.09
CA PRO A 13 7.40 6.16 -5.94
C PRO A 13 7.02 7.63 -6.08
N THR A 14 6.47 8.19 -5.01
CA THR A 14 6.52 9.63 -4.76
C THR A 14 7.92 9.96 -4.29
N VAL A 15 8.57 10.90 -4.96
CA VAL A 15 9.97 11.27 -4.69
C VAL A 15 10.03 12.65 -4.08
N ASN A 16 10.76 12.80 -2.98
CA ASN A 16 11.08 14.08 -2.36
C ASN A 16 12.58 14.14 -2.05
N GLU A 17 13.16 15.31 -2.12
CA GLU A 17 14.57 15.53 -1.79
C GLU A 17 14.71 16.69 -0.79
N ILE A 18 15.50 16.46 0.25
CA ILE A 18 15.88 17.50 1.19
C ILE A 18 17.40 17.54 1.36
N GLU A 19 17.93 18.70 1.74
CA GLU A 19 19.33 18.86 2.08
C GLU A 19 19.47 19.30 3.54
N ILE A 20 20.28 18.57 4.30
CA ILE A 20 20.61 18.90 5.70
C ILE A 20 22.12 18.86 5.85
N LYS A 21 22.73 19.99 6.23
CA LYS A 21 24.20 20.14 6.40
C LYS A 21 24.96 19.60 5.19
N ARG A 22 24.55 19.96 3.98
CA ARG A 22 25.10 19.53 2.68
C ARG A 22 24.91 18.03 2.36
N SER A 23 24.36 17.22 3.26
CA SER A 23 23.94 15.86 2.92
C SER A 23 22.60 15.91 2.20
N ARG A 24 22.49 15.18 1.09
CA ARG A 24 21.24 15.04 0.33
C ARG A 24 20.53 13.77 0.77
N PHE A 25 19.24 13.88 0.99
CA PHE A 25 18.35 12.79 1.33
C PHE A 25 17.24 12.72 0.28
N ILE A 26 17.29 11.70 -0.57
CA ILE A 26 16.28 11.45 -1.59
C ILE A 26 15.35 10.37 -1.05
N THR A 27 14.09 10.70 -0.83
CA THR A 27 13.10 9.79 -0.26
C THR A 27 12.14 9.31 -1.31
N TRP A 28 11.96 8.01 -1.39
CA TRP A 28 10.93 7.34 -2.16
C TRP A 28 9.87 6.78 -1.23
N ILE A 29 8.59 7.05 -1.53
CA ILE A 29 7.48 6.39 -0.86
C ILE A 29 6.59 5.77 -1.92
N ALA A 30 6.31 4.48 -1.78
CA ALA A 30 5.51 3.72 -2.72
C ALA A 30 4.56 2.75 -1.98
N ARG A 31 3.53 2.30 -2.68
CA ARG A 31 2.70 1.18 -2.25
C ARG A 31 3.48 -0.12 -2.33
N ALA A 32 3.35 -0.94 -1.30
CA ALA A 32 3.84 -2.31 -1.26
C ALA A 32 2.89 -3.13 -0.36
N GLU A 33 2.16 -4.07 -0.96
CA GLU A 33 1.19 -4.91 -0.25
C GLU A 33 1.80 -6.21 0.26
N THR A 34 3.04 -6.51 -0.14
CA THR A 34 3.82 -7.66 0.31
C THR A 34 5.24 -7.24 0.68
N GLU A 35 5.92 -8.08 1.48
CA GLU A 35 7.35 -7.88 1.77
C GLU A 35 8.20 -7.94 0.51
N ASP A 36 7.84 -8.77 -0.47
CA ASP A 36 8.59 -8.91 -1.71
C ASP A 36 8.46 -7.65 -2.58
N GLU A 37 7.26 -7.08 -2.69
CA GLU A 37 7.06 -5.77 -3.36
C GLU A 37 7.87 -4.66 -2.69
N ALA A 38 7.91 -4.64 -1.35
CA ALA A 38 8.74 -3.67 -0.62
C ALA A 38 10.24 -3.85 -0.95
N ARG A 39 10.72 -5.09 -1.01
CA ARG A 39 12.11 -5.41 -1.40
C ARG A 39 12.41 -5.02 -2.84
N GLU A 40 11.45 -5.18 -3.76
CA GLU A 40 11.60 -4.74 -5.15
C GLU A 40 11.78 -3.23 -5.27
N VAL A 41 11.01 -2.44 -4.52
CA VAL A 41 11.17 -0.98 -4.47
C VAL A 41 12.56 -0.60 -3.93
N ILE A 42 13.03 -1.26 -2.87
CA ILE A 42 14.37 -1.04 -2.29
C ILE A 42 15.46 -1.39 -3.31
N ALA A 43 15.33 -2.53 -3.99
CA ALA A 43 16.29 -2.96 -5.02
C ALA A 43 16.32 -1.99 -6.20
N ARG A 44 15.17 -1.49 -6.64
CA ARG A 44 15.06 -0.47 -7.69
C ARG A 44 15.76 0.82 -7.29
N ALA A 45 15.58 1.30 -6.05
CA ALA A 45 16.27 2.48 -5.54
C ALA A 45 17.80 2.29 -5.54
N ARG A 46 18.30 1.11 -5.14
CA ARG A 46 19.72 0.76 -5.21
C ARG A 46 20.25 0.75 -6.64
N HIS A 47 19.47 0.26 -7.59
CA HIS A 47 19.85 0.24 -9.00
C HIS A 47 19.87 1.64 -9.61
N GLU A 48 18.95 2.53 -9.22
CA GLU A 48 18.85 3.88 -9.75
C GLU A 48 19.90 4.83 -9.16
N TYR A 49 20.32 4.59 -7.91
CA TYR A 49 21.34 5.38 -7.21
C TYR A 49 22.51 4.52 -6.73
N PRO A 50 23.25 3.85 -7.64
CA PRO A 50 24.26 2.86 -7.25
C PRO A 50 25.50 3.46 -6.59
N ASP A 51 25.71 4.75 -6.73
CA ASP A 51 26.82 5.53 -6.16
C ASP A 51 26.54 6.05 -4.75
N ALA A 52 25.28 5.95 -4.27
CA ALA A 52 24.95 6.31 -2.91
C ALA A 52 25.43 5.26 -1.90
N ARG A 53 25.90 5.70 -0.74
CA ARG A 53 26.43 4.82 0.30
C ARG A 53 25.34 4.10 1.09
N HIS A 54 24.22 4.77 1.28
CA HIS A 54 23.15 4.30 2.16
C HIS A 54 21.82 4.37 1.44
N HIS A 55 21.09 3.24 1.47
CA HIS A 55 19.70 3.10 1.01
C HIS A 55 18.90 2.56 2.18
N CYS A 56 18.71 3.42 3.18
CA CYS A 56 17.96 3.05 4.38
C CYS A 56 16.50 2.83 4.02
N SER A 57 15.85 1.89 4.68
CA SER A 57 14.48 1.54 4.34
C SER A 57 13.62 1.25 5.56
N ALA A 58 12.32 1.47 5.42
CA ALA A 58 11.29 1.02 6.34
C ALA A 58 10.03 0.68 5.57
N PHE A 59 9.28 -0.33 6.01
CA PHE A 59 7.99 -0.63 5.42
C PHE A 59 6.99 -1.18 6.44
N ILE A 60 5.73 -0.96 6.14
CA ILE A 60 4.58 -1.49 6.86
C ILE A 60 3.71 -2.21 5.83
N VAL A 61 3.48 -3.51 6.00
CA VAL A 61 2.60 -4.31 5.15
C VAL A 61 1.37 -4.69 5.95
N HIS A 62 0.20 -4.31 5.46
CA HIS A 62 -1.07 -4.69 6.06
C HIS A 62 -1.27 -6.22 5.98
N VAL A 63 -1.83 -6.78 7.05
CA VAL A 63 -2.21 -8.20 7.11
C VAL A 63 -3.64 -8.29 7.64
N ASP A 64 -4.54 -8.83 6.82
CA ASP A 64 -5.95 -8.97 7.20
C ASP A 64 -6.11 -9.79 8.49
N GLY A 65 -6.79 -9.20 9.47
CA GLY A 65 -7.07 -9.85 10.76
C GLY A 65 -5.85 -10.07 11.68
N ALA A 66 -4.69 -9.50 11.37
CA ALA A 66 -3.46 -9.62 12.15
C ALA A 66 -2.74 -8.27 12.32
N VAL A 67 -1.68 -8.28 13.11
CA VAL A 67 -0.79 -7.11 13.26
C VAL A 67 -0.01 -6.92 11.96
N PRO A 68 0.12 -5.70 11.44
CA PRO A 68 0.92 -5.40 10.25
C PRO A 68 2.37 -5.87 10.38
N ILE A 69 2.95 -6.30 9.28
CA ILE A 69 4.37 -6.65 9.22
C ILE A 69 5.17 -5.37 9.06
N GLU A 70 6.10 -5.14 9.99
CA GLU A 70 6.97 -3.97 9.97
C GLU A 70 8.42 -4.38 9.90
N ARG A 71 9.20 -3.70 9.07
CA ARG A 71 10.65 -3.90 8.94
C ARG A 71 11.34 -2.57 8.74
N SER A 72 12.58 -2.50 9.17
CA SER A 72 13.45 -1.35 8.91
C SER A 72 14.91 -1.78 8.77
N SER A 73 15.69 -0.97 8.06
CA SER A 73 17.11 -1.19 7.84
C SER A 73 17.86 0.13 7.83
N ASP A 74 18.96 0.17 8.59
CA ASP A 74 19.87 1.32 8.62
C ASP A 74 20.88 1.33 7.46
N ASP A 75 21.03 0.23 6.73
CA ASP A 75 21.91 0.07 5.56
C ASP A 75 23.31 0.70 5.73
N GLY A 76 23.97 0.38 6.84
CA GLY A 76 25.32 0.85 7.18
C GLY A 76 25.38 2.21 7.87
N GLU A 77 24.28 2.89 8.11
CA GLU A 77 24.24 3.99 9.08
C GLU A 77 24.38 3.44 10.53
N PRO A 78 24.74 4.25 11.51
CA PRO A 78 24.79 3.81 12.91
C PRO A 78 23.44 3.22 13.35
N ALA A 79 23.49 2.14 14.11
CA ALA A 79 22.31 1.37 14.51
C ALA A 79 21.21 2.24 15.12
N GLY A 80 19.99 2.14 14.57
CA GLY A 80 18.80 2.86 15.03
C GLY A 80 18.74 4.33 14.65
N THR A 81 19.64 4.83 13.81
CA THR A 81 19.66 6.25 13.42
C THR A 81 18.92 6.57 12.13
N ALA A 82 18.57 5.55 11.35
CA ALA A 82 17.89 5.73 10.06
C ALA A 82 16.60 4.91 9.98
N GLY A 83 16.69 3.59 9.97
CA GLY A 83 15.55 2.71 9.74
C GLY A 83 14.43 2.86 10.78
N LYS A 84 14.78 2.93 12.05
CA LYS A 84 13.79 3.11 13.13
C LYS A 84 13.06 4.46 13.04
N PRO A 85 13.74 5.62 12.92
CA PRO A 85 13.07 6.91 12.72
C PRO A 85 12.17 6.95 11.49
N MET A 86 12.57 6.31 10.39
CA MET A 86 11.76 6.18 9.18
C MET A 86 10.48 5.39 9.44
N LEU A 87 10.60 4.25 10.15
CA LEU A 87 9.45 3.42 10.50
C LEU A 87 8.48 4.15 11.42
N ASP A 88 9.00 4.88 12.40
CA ASP A 88 8.19 5.68 13.33
C ASP A 88 7.43 6.80 12.58
N ALA A 89 8.06 7.43 11.57
CA ALA A 89 7.40 8.40 10.70
C ALA A 89 6.28 7.76 9.84
N LEU A 90 6.52 6.58 9.27
CA LEU A 90 5.49 5.82 8.56
C LEU A 90 4.30 5.48 9.46
N ARG A 91 4.54 4.98 10.67
CA ARG A 91 3.47 4.71 11.65
C ARG A 91 2.66 5.96 11.96
N GLY A 92 3.34 7.08 12.20
CA GLY A 92 2.71 8.36 12.49
C GLY A 92 1.84 8.89 11.35
N SER A 93 2.09 8.47 10.12
CA SER A 93 1.29 8.86 8.95
C SER A 93 -0.05 8.15 8.84
N GLY A 94 -0.22 7.02 9.53
CA GLY A 94 -1.40 6.14 9.41
C GLY A 94 -1.50 5.39 8.08
N LEU A 95 -0.45 5.41 7.25
CA LEU A 95 -0.40 4.61 6.02
C LEU A 95 0.02 3.18 6.34
N GLU A 96 -0.68 2.23 5.75
CA GLU A 96 -0.30 0.82 5.68
C GLU A 96 0.01 0.43 4.23
N SER A 97 0.58 -0.75 4.03
CA SER A 97 1.02 -1.21 2.70
C SER A 97 1.91 -0.17 2.01
N ALA A 98 2.87 0.37 2.76
CA ALA A 98 3.77 1.43 2.33
C ALA A 98 5.22 1.08 2.60
N VAL A 99 6.08 1.43 1.65
CA VAL A 99 7.54 1.34 1.78
C VAL A 99 8.15 2.73 1.60
N ALA A 100 9.08 3.08 2.49
CA ALA A 100 9.93 4.25 2.39
C ALA A 100 11.38 3.81 2.17
N VAL A 101 12.06 4.42 1.20
CA VAL A 101 13.50 4.27 0.98
C VAL A 101 14.13 5.65 0.98
N VAL A 102 15.17 5.84 1.79
CA VAL A 102 15.93 7.08 1.82
C VAL A 102 17.33 6.82 1.33
N ILE A 103 17.68 7.45 0.23
CA ILE A 103 19.00 7.42 -0.41
C ILE A 103 19.77 8.63 0.10
N ARG A 104 20.94 8.41 0.72
CA ARG A 104 21.74 9.48 1.27
C ARG A 104 23.06 9.65 0.56
N TYR A 105 23.37 10.90 0.22
CA TYR A 105 24.67 11.38 -0.22
C TYR A 105 25.31 12.24 0.86
N PHE A 106 26.49 11.86 1.32
CA PHE A 106 27.21 12.58 2.37
C PHE A 106 27.78 13.90 1.85
N GLY A 107 27.49 14.98 2.54
CA GLY A 107 27.92 16.34 2.16
C GLY A 107 29.21 16.84 2.82
N GLY A 108 30.00 15.97 3.42
CA GLY A 108 31.25 16.36 4.07
C GLY A 108 31.12 16.83 5.52
N VAL A 109 29.90 17.06 6.01
CA VAL A 109 29.65 17.49 7.40
C VAL A 109 28.94 16.36 8.14
N LYS A 110 29.51 15.90 9.25
CA LYS A 110 28.91 14.86 10.09
C LYS A 110 27.69 15.42 10.83
N LEU A 111 26.56 14.69 10.74
CA LEU A 111 25.32 15.07 11.43
C LEU A 111 25.33 14.65 12.91
N GLY A 112 26.06 13.59 13.25
CA GLY A 112 25.96 12.90 14.54
C GLY A 112 24.69 12.04 14.64
N ALA A 113 24.59 11.20 15.66
CA ALA A 113 23.46 10.26 15.82
C ALA A 113 22.10 10.97 15.90
N GLY A 114 21.99 11.99 16.74
CA GLY A 114 20.75 12.79 16.84
C GLY A 114 20.39 13.54 15.58
N GLY A 115 21.40 14.06 14.86
CA GLY A 115 21.18 14.71 13.56
C GLY A 115 20.73 13.74 12.47
N LEU A 116 21.21 12.51 12.48
CA LEU A 116 20.76 11.45 11.56
C LEU A 116 19.32 11.07 11.85
N VAL A 117 18.97 10.80 13.10
CA VAL A 117 17.59 10.49 13.50
C VAL A 117 16.63 11.59 13.02
N HIS A 118 16.96 12.85 13.26
CA HIS A 118 16.15 13.98 12.80
C HIS A 118 16.06 14.03 11.26
N ALA A 119 17.19 13.88 10.55
CA ALA A 119 17.24 13.98 9.11
C ALA A 119 16.43 12.88 8.40
N TYR A 120 16.53 11.62 8.85
CA TYR A 120 15.76 10.52 8.29
C TYR A 120 14.26 10.64 8.60
N SER A 121 13.89 11.02 9.83
CA SER A 121 12.50 11.27 10.20
C SER A 121 11.90 12.40 9.37
N GLU A 122 12.59 13.53 9.27
CA GLU A 122 12.15 14.71 8.52
C GLU A 122 12.00 14.42 7.03
N SER A 123 12.98 13.71 6.44
CA SER A 123 12.97 13.33 5.03
C SER A 123 11.73 12.50 4.67
N VAL A 124 11.39 11.52 5.51
CA VAL A 124 10.19 10.68 5.32
C VAL A 124 8.92 11.50 5.58
N SER A 125 8.88 12.30 6.63
CA SER A 125 7.69 13.10 6.97
C SER A 125 7.33 14.07 5.86
N GLN A 126 8.29 14.79 5.30
CA GLN A 126 8.05 15.70 4.16
C GLN A 126 7.61 14.95 2.90
N ALA A 127 8.19 13.78 2.61
CA ALA A 127 7.76 12.98 1.47
C ALA A 127 6.32 12.48 1.62
N LEU A 128 5.91 12.12 2.84
CA LEU A 128 4.56 11.65 3.16
C LEU A 128 3.47 12.71 2.93
N GLU A 129 3.80 14.00 3.02
CA GLU A 129 2.87 15.10 2.72
C GLU A 129 2.45 15.12 1.24
N ALA A 130 3.34 14.68 0.34
CA ALA A 130 3.12 14.66 -1.09
C ALA A 130 2.52 13.34 -1.61
N VAL A 131 2.41 12.31 -0.77
CA VAL A 131 1.92 10.98 -1.17
C VAL A 131 0.42 11.01 -1.41
N PRO A 132 -0.06 10.71 -2.64
CA PRO A 132 -1.47 10.49 -2.88
C PRO A 132 -1.95 9.25 -2.13
N ARG A 133 -3.06 9.40 -1.38
CA ARG A 133 -3.62 8.36 -0.53
C ARG A 133 -4.90 7.79 -1.14
N ALA A 134 -5.08 6.49 -0.99
CA ALA A 134 -6.33 5.78 -1.24
C ALA A 134 -6.77 5.05 0.03
N GLU A 135 -8.04 4.77 0.13
CA GLU A 135 -8.60 3.91 1.16
C GLU A 135 -8.90 2.54 0.56
N LYS A 136 -8.48 1.50 1.26
CA LYS A 136 -8.81 0.11 0.94
C LYS A 136 -9.68 -0.43 2.07
N SER A 137 -10.84 -0.95 1.70
CA SER A 137 -11.76 -1.63 2.64
C SER A 137 -11.96 -3.07 2.22
N LEU A 138 -11.93 -3.98 3.19
CA LEU A 138 -12.34 -5.36 2.97
C LEU A 138 -13.87 -5.38 2.92
N ARG A 139 -14.44 -5.87 1.81
CA ARG A 139 -15.87 -6.03 1.64
C ARG A 139 -16.23 -7.51 1.49
N GLU A 140 -17.32 -7.91 2.09
CA GLU A 140 -17.86 -9.24 1.89
C GLU A 140 -18.67 -9.29 0.60
N LEU A 141 -18.37 -10.25 -0.27
CA LEU A 141 -19.13 -10.47 -1.50
C LEU A 141 -20.25 -11.48 -1.21
N ILE A 142 -21.50 -11.03 -1.34
CA ILE A 142 -22.67 -11.86 -1.16
C ILE A 142 -23.32 -12.13 -2.52
N SER A 143 -23.55 -13.40 -2.83
CA SER A 143 -24.28 -13.81 -4.03
C SER A 143 -25.72 -14.18 -3.67
N VAL A 144 -26.68 -13.62 -4.40
CA VAL A 144 -28.11 -13.89 -4.20
C VAL A 144 -28.73 -14.32 -5.52
N ASN A 145 -29.47 -15.44 -5.50
CA ASN A 145 -30.25 -15.89 -6.65
C ASN A 145 -31.67 -15.34 -6.57
N LEU A 146 -32.09 -14.65 -7.62
CA LEU A 146 -33.38 -14.00 -7.70
C LEU A 146 -34.20 -14.49 -8.91
N PRO A 147 -35.54 -14.52 -8.81
CA PRO A 147 -36.39 -14.72 -9.97
C PRO A 147 -36.14 -13.61 -11.01
N HIS A 148 -36.13 -13.96 -12.30
CA HIS A 148 -35.86 -13.03 -13.39
C HIS A 148 -36.79 -11.79 -13.39
N ALA A 149 -38.04 -11.97 -13.00
CA ALA A 149 -39.03 -10.89 -12.91
C ALA A 149 -38.72 -9.84 -11.83
N ASP A 150 -37.97 -10.21 -10.78
CA ASP A 150 -37.68 -9.35 -9.64
C ASP A 150 -36.28 -8.73 -9.70
N ALA A 151 -35.38 -9.28 -10.54
CA ALA A 151 -33.97 -8.93 -10.56
C ALA A 151 -33.73 -7.41 -10.71
N GLY A 152 -34.33 -6.78 -11.69
CA GLY A 152 -34.15 -5.35 -11.95
C GLY A 152 -34.69 -4.44 -10.82
N ARG A 153 -35.80 -4.83 -10.21
CA ARG A 153 -36.37 -4.07 -9.08
C ARG A 153 -35.49 -4.16 -7.85
N ILE A 154 -35.02 -5.37 -7.54
CA ILE A 154 -34.17 -5.61 -6.36
C ILE A 154 -32.79 -4.98 -6.56
N GLU A 155 -32.23 -5.05 -7.76
CA GLU A 155 -30.97 -4.36 -8.07
C GLU A 155 -31.07 -2.85 -7.84
N ALA A 156 -32.15 -2.21 -8.33
CA ALA A 156 -32.39 -0.79 -8.13
C ALA A 156 -32.55 -0.44 -6.64
N GLU A 157 -33.22 -1.28 -5.88
CA GLU A 157 -33.43 -1.11 -4.43
C GLU A 157 -32.11 -1.24 -3.65
N LEU A 158 -31.26 -2.24 -3.97
CA LEU A 158 -29.93 -2.40 -3.37
C LEU A 158 -29.06 -1.17 -3.62
N ARG A 159 -29.01 -0.65 -4.84
CA ARG A 159 -28.28 0.57 -5.18
C ARG A 159 -28.81 1.80 -4.41
N THR A 160 -30.12 1.91 -4.23
CA THR A 160 -30.74 3.00 -3.47
C THR A 160 -30.35 2.96 -1.99
N HIS A 161 -30.09 1.76 -1.44
CA HIS A 161 -29.62 1.57 -0.07
C HIS A 161 -28.07 1.64 0.06
N GLY A 162 -27.36 2.06 -1.00
CA GLY A 162 -25.91 2.21 -0.98
C GLY A 162 -25.12 0.89 -1.04
N ILE A 163 -25.78 -0.20 -1.46
CA ILE A 163 -25.12 -1.49 -1.66
C ILE A 163 -24.56 -1.53 -3.09
N ASP A 164 -23.26 -1.78 -3.21
CA ASP A 164 -22.60 -1.91 -4.51
C ASP A 164 -22.96 -3.25 -5.16
N VAL A 165 -23.61 -3.21 -6.30
CA VAL A 165 -23.87 -4.39 -7.13
C VAL A 165 -22.69 -4.55 -8.10
N VAL A 166 -21.85 -5.56 -7.83
CA VAL A 166 -20.60 -5.80 -8.56
C VAL A 166 -20.86 -6.46 -9.91
N ASP A 167 -21.79 -7.44 -9.95
CA ASP A 167 -22.12 -8.17 -11.17
C ASP A 167 -23.56 -8.69 -11.13
N VAL A 168 -24.18 -8.82 -12.30
CA VAL A 168 -25.52 -9.40 -12.48
C VAL A 168 -25.47 -10.40 -13.62
N ALA A 169 -25.54 -11.70 -13.28
CA ALA A 169 -25.55 -12.78 -14.26
C ALA A 169 -26.99 -13.30 -14.46
N TYR A 170 -27.41 -13.40 -15.72
CA TYR A 170 -28.70 -13.99 -16.07
C TYR A 170 -28.49 -15.41 -16.59
N ALA A 171 -29.02 -16.43 -15.87
CA ALA A 171 -29.02 -17.80 -16.31
C ALA A 171 -30.39 -18.17 -16.86
N CYS A 172 -30.42 -18.67 -18.11
CA CYS A 172 -31.62 -19.23 -18.71
C CYS A 172 -31.62 -20.72 -18.45
N LEU A 173 -32.53 -21.23 -17.60
CA LEU A 173 -32.80 -22.66 -17.48
C LEU A 173 -33.65 -23.10 -18.68
N LEU A 174 -33.02 -23.68 -19.70
CA LEU A 174 -33.74 -24.43 -20.71
C LEU A 174 -34.30 -25.70 -20.03
N TYR A 175 -35.55 -25.65 -19.61
CA TYR A 175 -36.29 -26.85 -19.28
C TYR A 175 -36.56 -27.61 -20.60
N THR A 176 -35.75 -28.61 -20.91
CA THR A 176 -36.14 -29.61 -21.87
C THR A 176 -37.17 -30.50 -21.22
N SER A 177 -38.45 -30.20 -21.43
CA SER A 177 -39.54 -31.12 -21.13
C SER A 177 -39.29 -32.41 -21.92
N PRO A 178 -39.24 -33.60 -21.27
CA PRO A 178 -39.13 -34.85 -22.06
C PRO A 178 -40.37 -34.96 -22.92
N SER A 179 -40.13 -35.16 -24.23
CA SER A 179 -41.18 -35.34 -25.23
C SER A 179 -42.05 -36.54 -24.86
N PRO A 180 -43.39 -36.44 -24.94
CA PRO A 180 -44.31 -37.56 -24.57
C PRO A 180 -44.24 -38.75 -25.56
N ARG A 181 -43.28 -38.83 -26.47
CA ARG A 181 -43.25 -39.83 -27.58
C ARG A 181 -42.41 -41.08 -27.35
N ASP A 182 -41.83 -41.29 -26.17
CA ASP A 182 -41.08 -42.54 -25.90
C ASP A 182 -41.82 -43.37 -24.81
N ARG A 183 -43.07 -43.70 -25.07
CA ARG A 183 -43.74 -44.87 -24.48
C ARG A 183 -44.24 -45.74 -25.61
N GLY A 184 -43.41 -46.65 -26.04
CA GLY A 184 -43.73 -47.82 -26.85
C GLY A 184 -43.19 -49.04 -26.14
#